data_4ab21f03c9154b81e89beb82e9903b61
#
_entry.id   4ab21f03c9154b81e89beb82e9903b61
#
_cell.length_a   1.000
_cell.length_b   1.000
_cell.length_c   1.000
_cell.angle_alpha   90.00
_cell.angle_beta   90.00
_cell.angle_gamma   90.00
#
_symmetry.space_group_name_H-M   'P 1'
#
loop_
_entity.id
_entity.type
_entity.pdbx_description
1 polymer ?
#
loop_
_entity_poly.entity_id
_entity_poly.type
_entity_poly.pdbx_seq_one_letter_code
_entity_poly.pdbx_strand_id
1 'polypeptide(L)'
;MEERRKEASFAVSVVVVALMLRDDQLSVLLVKRSEEPFRGGWSLPGGFVRRRRGGPQEGLEEAARRGFLEETGIELDAAYVAQLGAYGDPGRDPRGDVVSVAYLAVRPTNSRPTAGGDAAFARWMHVSTVLEAGEGALAFDHSRILDDAVRRTSELVESTALGVAFCPQWFTVPYLRRVYENLWDLPRDSLDAGNFHHRVMGMTGLIEPVSDGELAMKAEEDRAIERRLGMMPTIDEPGGRG
;
A
#
# COMPACT_ATOMS: atom_id res chain seq x y z
N MET A 1 -42.09 15.50 23.10
CA MET A 1 -41.66 15.69 21.69
C MET A 1 -40.28 15.11 21.60
N GLU A 2 -40.17 13.93 21.04
CA GLU A 2 -38.90 13.26 20.85
C GLU A 2 -38.21 13.87 19.63
N GLU A 3 -37.13 14.60 19.86
CA GLU A 3 -36.32 15.21 18.80
C GLU A 3 -35.71 14.06 17.99
N ARG A 4 -36.25 13.75 16.83
CA ARG A 4 -35.67 12.77 15.90
C ARG A 4 -34.22 13.21 15.60
N ARG A 5 -33.24 12.50 16.16
CA ARG A 5 -31.83 12.65 15.78
C ARG A 5 -31.74 12.49 14.26
N LYS A 6 -31.33 13.54 13.59
CA LYS A 6 -31.10 13.52 12.15
C LYS A 6 -29.86 12.68 11.93
N GLU A 7 -30.00 11.58 11.20
CA GLU A 7 -28.85 10.73 10.82
C GLU A 7 -27.85 11.55 10.01
N ALA A 8 -26.56 11.42 10.33
CA ALA A 8 -25.51 12.05 9.56
C ALA A 8 -25.40 11.39 8.17
N SER A 9 -25.27 12.21 7.13
CA SER A 9 -25.05 11.73 5.76
C SER A 9 -23.62 12.02 5.35
N PHE A 10 -22.89 10.96 5.05
CA PHE A 10 -21.50 11.07 4.60
C PHE A 10 -21.37 10.72 3.12
N ALA A 11 -20.54 11.46 2.40
CA ALA A 11 -20.01 10.99 1.13
C ALA A 11 -18.89 9.96 1.41
N VAL A 12 -18.82 8.92 0.60
CA VAL A 12 -17.78 7.88 0.74
C VAL A 12 -16.79 7.99 -0.41
N SER A 13 -15.52 8.13 -0.06
CA SER A 13 -14.41 8.04 -0.98
C SER A 13 -13.53 6.82 -0.67
N VAL A 14 -12.69 6.45 -1.61
CA VAL A 14 -11.65 5.43 -1.45
C VAL A 14 -10.31 6.00 -1.84
N VAL A 15 -9.24 5.57 -1.19
CA VAL A 15 -7.86 5.88 -1.57
C VAL A 15 -7.02 4.62 -1.52
N VAL A 16 -5.97 4.58 -2.33
CA VAL A 16 -5.05 3.44 -2.40
C VAL A 16 -3.63 3.89 -2.05
N VAL A 17 -3.06 3.28 -1.02
CA VAL A 17 -1.63 3.37 -0.72
C VAL A 17 -0.95 2.22 -1.44
N ALA A 18 -0.43 2.48 -2.64
CA ALA A 18 0.33 1.49 -3.40
C ALA A 18 1.81 1.63 -3.05
N LEU A 19 2.39 0.56 -2.49
CA LEU A 19 3.79 0.49 -2.07
C LEU A 19 4.58 -0.45 -2.98
N MET A 20 5.84 -0.12 -3.21
CA MET A 20 6.83 -0.97 -3.88
C MET A 20 8.24 -0.65 -3.40
N LEU A 21 9.16 -1.59 -3.60
CA LEU A 21 10.60 -1.29 -3.50
C LEU A 21 11.11 -0.83 -4.86
N ARG A 22 11.65 0.40 -4.92
CA ARG A 22 12.24 0.98 -6.12
C ARG A 22 13.59 1.61 -5.80
N ASP A 23 14.58 1.32 -6.63
CA ASP A 23 15.95 1.83 -6.43
C ASP A 23 16.45 1.58 -4.98
N ASP A 24 16.16 0.39 -4.45
CA ASP A 24 16.43 -0.04 -3.07
C ASP A 24 15.73 0.81 -1.98
N GLN A 25 14.69 1.55 -2.30
CA GLN A 25 13.94 2.37 -1.35
C GLN A 25 12.42 2.12 -1.43
N LEU A 26 11.78 2.10 -0.26
CA LEU A 26 10.32 2.02 -0.19
C LEU A 26 9.69 3.25 -0.86
N SER A 27 8.83 3.02 -1.82
CA SER A 27 8.19 4.06 -2.62
C SER A 27 6.69 3.92 -2.62
N VAL A 28 5.99 5.05 -2.67
CA VAL A 28 4.54 5.17 -2.77
C VAL A 28 4.15 5.83 -4.09
N LEU A 29 3.07 5.37 -4.71
CA LEU A 29 2.51 6.02 -5.90
C LEU A 29 1.62 7.18 -5.47
N LEU A 30 1.95 8.38 -5.95
CA LEU A 30 1.20 9.61 -5.71
C LEU A 30 0.74 10.24 -7.01
N VAL A 31 -0.37 10.96 -6.93
CA VAL A 31 -0.93 11.75 -8.02
C VAL A 31 -0.93 13.23 -7.65
N LYS A 32 -0.74 14.09 -8.64
CA LYS A 32 -0.83 15.54 -8.48
C LYS A 32 -2.22 16.00 -8.88
N ARG A 33 -2.92 16.64 -7.97
CA ARG A 33 -4.30 17.08 -8.18
C ARG A 33 -4.41 18.16 -9.23
N SER A 34 -5.37 18.04 -10.15
CA SER A 34 -5.72 19.07 -11.14
C SER A 34 -6.84 20.01 -10.68
N GLU A 35 -7.61 19.61 -9.65
CA GLU A 35 -8.81 20.29 -9.18
C GLU A 35 -8.75 20.69 -7.71
N GLU A 36 -9.61 21.66 -7.33
CA GLU A 36 -9.83 22.00 -5.93
C GLU A 36 -10.63 20.90 -5.18
N PRO A 37 -10.45 20.78 -3.89
CA PRO A 37 -9.46 21.45 -3.04
C PRO A 37 -8.05 20.89 -3.26
N PHE A 38 -7.03 21.65 -2.85
CA PHE A 38 -5.60 21.28 -2.94
C PHE A 38 -5.07 21.12 -4.36
N ARG A 39 -5.53 21.93 -5.31
CA ARG A 39 -4.99 21.94 -6.70
C ARG A 39 -3.47 22.10 -6.67
N GLY A 40 -2.79 21.24 -7.45
CA GLY A 40 -1.32 21.20 -7.52
C GLY A 40 -0.64 20.49 -6.34
N GLY A 41 -1.39 20.11 -5.30
CA GLY A 41 -0.90 19.27 -4.21
C GLY A 41 -0.77 17.80 -4.61
N TRP A 42 0.06 17.06 -3.89
CA TRP A 42 0.17 15.61 -4.03
C TRP A 42 -0.88 14.90 -3.17
N SER A 43 -1.42 13.79 -3.66
CA SER A 43 -2.39 12.96 -2.95
C SER A 43 -2.21 11.49 -3.26
N LEU A 44 -2.77 10.64 -2.42
CA LEU A 44 -2.97 9.22 -2.74
C LEU A 44 -4.02 9.10 -3.86
N PRO A 45 -3.84 8.20 -4.83
CA PRO A 45 -4.82 7.95 -5.88
C PRO A 45 -6.11 7.32 -5.30
N GLY A 46 -7.26 7.65 -5.92
CA GLY A 46 -8.56 7.16 -5.46
C GLY A 46 -9.74 7.83 -6.11
N GLY A 47 -10.81 8.04 -5.33
CA GLY A 47 -12.01 8.73 -5.81
C GLY A 47 -13.25 8.43 -4.99
N PHE A 48 -14.35 9.12 -5.33
CA PHE A 48 -15.63 8.84 -4.69
C PHE A 48 -16.25 7.54 -5.20
N VAL A 49 -16.95 6.85 -4.29
CA VAL A 49 -17.80 5.71 -4.65
C VAL A 49 -18.97 6.20 -5.52
N ARG A 50 -19.17 5.57 -6.68
CA ARG A 50 -20.16 5.98 -7.66
C ARG A 50 -21.45 5.17 -7.50
N ARG A 51 -22.57 5.86 -7.73
CA ARG A 51 -23.87 5.18 -7.89
C ARG A 51 -24.12 4.93 -9.37
N ARG A 52 -24.31 3.68 -9.76
CA ARG A 52 -24.66 3.34 -11.14
C ARG A 52 -26.07 3.81 -11.44
N ARG A 53 -26.30 4.46 -12.61
CA ARG A 53 -27.65 4.83 -13.06
C ARG A 53 -28.50 3.55 -13.26
N GLY A 54 -29.57 3.42 -12.45
CA GLY A 54 -30.48 2.26 -12.54
C GLY A 54 -29.92 0.92 -12.09
N GLY A 55 -28.76 0.91 -11.41
CA GLY A 55 -28.09 -0.28 -10.90
C GLY A 55 -27.67 -0.18 -9.44
N PRO A 56 -27.05 -1.23 -8.89
CA PRO A 56 -26.52 -1.23 -7.53
C PRO A 56 -25.39 -0.19 -7.40
N GLN A 57 -25.13 0.23 -6.16
CA GLN A 57 -23.98 1.04 -5.83
C GLN A 57 -22.69 0.25 -6.11
N GLU A 58 -21.65 0.95 -6.53
CA GLU A 58 -20.30 0.42 -6.67
C GLU A 58 -19.77 -0.07 -5.31
N GLY A 59 -19.09 -1.23 -5.29
CA GLY A 59 -18.41 -1.72 -4.10
C GLY A 59 -17.15 -0.91 -3.77
N LEU A 60 -16.71 -0.92 -2.50
CA LEU A 60 -15.54 -0.14 -2.08
C LEU A 60 -14.26 -0.57 -2.80
N GLU A 61 -14.00 -1.87 -2.92
CA GLU A 61 -12.84 -2.38 -3.64
C GLU A 61 -12.92 -2.08 -5.15
N GLU A 62 -14.12 -2.19 -5.75
CA GLU A 62 -14.36 -1.83 -7.14
C GLU A 62 -14.05 -0.34 -7.37
N ALA A 63 -14.51 0.54 -6.46
CA ALA A 63 -14.21 1.97 -6.49
C ALA A 63 -12.70 2.25 -6.37
N ALA A 64 -11.99 1.50 -5.50
CA ALA A 64 -10.55 1.62 -5.33
C ALA A 64 -9.80 1.22 -6.62
N ARG A 65 -10.14 0.07 -7.21
CA ARG A 65 -9.55 -0.40 -8.48
C ARG A 65 -9.80 0.59 -9.62
N ARG A 66 -11.03 1.06 -9.77
CA ARG A 66 -11.40 2.03 -10.81
C ARG A 66 -10.68 3.36 -10.61
N GLY A 67 -10.76 3.96 -9.41
CA GLY A 67 -10.13 5.26 -9.12
C GLY A 67 -8.61 5.21 -9.31
N PHE A 68 -7.98 4.14 -8.85
CA PHE A 68 -6.55 3.93 -9.04
C PHE A 68 -6.18 3.86 -10.54
N LEU A 69 -6.92 3.08 -11.33
CA LEU A 69 -6.69 2.97 -12.78
C LEU A 69 -6.92 4.31 -13.51
N GLU A 70 -8.02 5.01 -13.19
CA GLU A 70 -8.37 6.30 -13.82
C GLU A 70 -7.28 7.35 -13.59
N GLU A 71 -6.70 7.43 -12.38
CA GLU A 71 -5.73 8.46 -12.02
C GLU A 71 -4.28 8.10 -12.34
N THR A 72 -3.95 6.80 -12.42
CA THR A 72 -2.55 6.36 -12.59
C THR A 72 -2.28 5.62 -13.90
N GLY A 73 -3.33 5.19 -14.61
CA GLY A 73 -3.21 4.34 -15.80
C GLY A 73 -2.70 2.92 -15.49
N ILE A 74 -2.64 2.53 -14.22
CA ILE A 74 -2.15 1.23 -13.76
C ILE A 74 -3.31 0.42 -13.20
N GLU A 75 -3.48 -0.81 -13.66
CA GLU A 75 -4.42 -1.74 -13.03
C GLU A 75 -3.96 -2.11 -11.62
N LEU A 76 -4.90 -2.19 -10.70
CA LEU A 76 -4.64 -2.64 -9.33
C LEU A 76 -4.67 -4.18 -9.28
N ASP A 77 -3.71 -4.78 -9.96
CA ASP A 77 -3.40 -6.22 -10.00
C ASP A 77 -2.24 -6.56 -9.04
N ALA A 78 -2.24 -5.91 -7.88
CA ALA A 78 -1.18 -6.03 -6.90
C ALA A 78 -1.09 -7.46 -6.33
N ALA A 79 0.12 -7.86 -5.93
CA ALA A 79 0.36 -9.13 -5.25
C ALA A 79 -0.36 -9.22 -3.90
N TYR A 80 -0.66 -8.07 -3.30
CA TYR A 80 -1.43 -7.96 -2.06
C TYR A 80 -2.31 -6.72 -2.12
N VAL A 81 -3.61 -6.86 -1.82
CA VAL A 81 -4.56 -5.76 -1.64
C VAL A 81 -5.41 -6.06 -0.42
N ALA A 82 -5.46 -5.14 0.53
CA ALA A 82 -6.32 -5.25 1.71
C ALA A 82 -6.84 -3.89 2.16
N GLN A 83 -7.99 -3.86 2.79
CA GLN A 83 -8.48 -2.66 3.45
C GLN A 83 -7.56 -2.29 4.61
N LEU A 84 -7.07 -1.04 4.63
CA LEU A 84 -6.23 -0.50 5.69
C LEU A 84 -7.07 0.00 6.86
N GLY A 85 -8.05 0.85 6.56
CA GLY A 85 -8.92 1.47 7.55
C GLY A 85 -9.88 2.47 6.96
N ALA A 86 -10.70 3.08 7.83
CA ALA A 86 -11.62 4.17 7.48
C ALA A 86 -11.21 5.45 8.22
N TYR A 87 -11.24 6.56 7.51
CA TYR A 87 -10.84 7.88 7.97
C TYR A 87 -12.02 8.84 7.80
N GLY A 88 -12.58 9.30 8.90
CA GLY A 88 -13.81 10.07 8.91
C GLY A 88 -13.81 11.21 9.94
N ASP A 89 -12.63 11.70 10.35
CA ASP A 89 -12.51 12.79 11.32
C ASP A 89 -13.17 14.06 10.77
N PRO A 90 -13.89 14.82 11.62
CA PRO A 90 -14.49 16.08 11.21
C PRO A 90 -13.47 17.05 10.60
N GLY A 91 -13.81 17.63 9.44
CA GLY A 91 -12.95 18.60 8.76
C GLY A 91 -11.78 18.02 7.97
N ARG A 92 -11.64 16.68 7.87
CA ARG A 92 -10.60 16.04 7.02
C ARG A 92 -10.71 16.43 5.55
N ASP A 93 -11.92 16.70 5.09
CA ASP A 93 -12.20 17.13 3.72
C ASP A 93 -12.98 18.44 3.73
N PRO A 94 -12.44 19.53 3.14
CA PRO A 94 -13.13 20.84 3.14
C PRO A 94 -14.41 20.85 2.32
N ARG A 95 -14.72 19.84 1.53
CA ARG A 95 -15.96 19.74 0.74
C ARG A 95 -17.17 19.34 1.59
N GLY A 96 -16.95 18.78 2.79
CA GLY A 96 -18.03 18.36 3.70
C GLY A 96 -17.71 17.09 4.47
N ASP A 97 -18.74 16.43 4.96
CA ASP A 97 -18.61 15.19 5.72
C ASP A 97 -18.28 14.03 4.77
N VAL A 98 -17.02 13.63 4.73
CA VAL A 98 -16.49 12.56 3.87
C VAL A 98 -15.81 11.52 4.73
N VAL A 99 -16.18 10.25 4.52
CA VAL A 99 -15.43 9.09 5.01
C VAL A 99 -14.60 8.53 3.86
N SER A 100 -13.29 8.40 4.05
CA SER A 100 -12.39 7.75 3.11
C SER A 100 -12.04 6.36 3.61
N VAL A 101 -12.26 5.34 2.78
CA VAL A 101 -11.79 3.98 3.04
C VAL A 101 -10.47 3.77 2.31
N ALA A 102 -9.41 3.57 3.07
CA ALA A 102 -8.07 3.36 2.52
C ALA A 102 -7.79 1.88 2.28
N TYR A 103 -7.14 1.60 1.16
CA TYR A 103 -6.61 0.28 0.79
C TYR A 103 -5.09 0.32 0.74
N LEU A 104 -4.46 -0.70 1.31
CA LEU A 104 -3.04 -0.98 1.15
C LEU A 104 -2.87 -1.92 -0.03
N ALA A 105 -1.97 -1.59 -0.95
CA ALA A 105 -1.60 -2.44 -2.06
C ALA A 105 -0.08 -2.58 -2.13
N VAL A 106 0.42 -3.80 -2.29
CA VAL A 106 1.85 -4.08 -2.47
C VAL A 106 2.08 -4.61 -3.87
N ARG A 107 3.02 -4.00 -4.58
CA ARG A 107 3.32 -4.33 -5.98
C ARG A 107 4.80 -4.64 -6.17
N PRO A 108 5.13 -5.73 -6.88
CA PRO A 108 6.50 -6.08 -7.21
C PRO A 108 7.02 -5.36 -8.46
N THR A 109 6.15 -4.76 -9.27
CA THR A 109 6.49 -4.26 -10.60
C THR A 109 6.75 -2.77 -10.65
N ASN A 110 7.74 -2.38 -11.45
CA ASN A 110 8.11 -0.99 -11.72
C ASN A 110 7.31 -0.40 -12.89
N SER A 111 5.98 -0.48 -12.82
CA SER A 111 5.10 0.13 -13.82
C SER A 111 5.27 1.65 -13.85
N ARG A 112 5.35 2.22 -15.05
CA ARG A 112 5.36 3.68 -15.24
C ARG A 112 3.93 4.18 -15.19
N PRO A 113 3.57 5.05 -14.24
CA PRO A 113 2.24 5.62 -14.18
C PRO A 113 2.02 6.61 -15.34
N THR A 114 0.77 6.68 -15.80
CA THR A 114 0.29 7.67 -16.76
C THR A 114 -0.89 8.39 -16.12
N ALA A 115 -0.74 9.68 -15.87
CA ALA A 115 -1.81 10.46 -15.24
C ALA A 115 -3.08 10.48 -16.09
N GLY A 116 -4.24 10.42 -15.42
CA GLY A 116 -5.56 10.47 -16.03
C GLY A 116 -6.62 10.92 -15.03
N GLY A 117 -7.87 11.02 -15.45
CA GLY A 117 -8.95 11.53 -14.60
C GLY A 117 -8.64 12.91 -14.04
N ASP A 118 -8.77 13.05 -12.71
CA ASP A 118 -8.50 14.30 -11.98
C ASP A 118 -7.02 14.48 -11.61
N ALA A 119 -6.12 13.61 -12.09
CA ALA A 119 -4.69 13.69 -11.88
C ALA A 119 -3.98 14.42 -13.02
N ALA A 120 -3.26 15.49 -12.70
CA ALA A 120 -2.41 16.20 -13.67
C ALA A 120 -1.07 15.47 -13.89
N PHE A 121 -0.63 14.69 -12.93
CA PHE A 121 0.62 13.93 -12.96
C PHE A 121 0.58 12.77 -11.98
N ALA A 122 1.25 11.67 -12.29
CA ALA A 122 1.39 10.52 -11.39
C ALA A 122 2.85 10.06 -11.35
N ARG A 123 3.37 9.74 -10.16
CA ARG A 123 4.74 9.23 -10.02
C ARG A 123 4.96 8.47 -8.71
N TRP A 124 5.95 7.58 -8.72
CA TRP A 124 6.51 6.96 -7.52
C TRP A 124 7.42 7.95 -6.79
N MET A 125 7.22 8.09 -5.49
CA MET A 125 8.03 8.92 -4.60
C MET A 125 8.53 8.08 -3.43
N HIS A 126 9.75 8.33 -2.96
CA HIS A 126 10.28 7.66 -1.78
C HIS A 126 9.45 8.02 -0.55
N VAL A 127 9.06 7.02 0.20
CA VAL A 127 8.21 7.18 1.39
C VAL A 127 8.89 8.08 2.42
N SER A 128 10.20 7.87 2.68
CA SER A 128 10.98 8.71 3.59
C SER A 128 10.89 10.20 3.23
N THR A 129 11.10 10.54 1.94
CA THR A 129 10.99 11.93 1.46
C THR A 129 9.62 12.54 1.71
N VAL A 130 8.54 11.75 1.56
CA VAL A 130 7.17 12.24 1.78
C VAL A 130 6.89 12.41 3.26
N LEU A 131 7.27 11.46 4.12
CA LEU A 131 7.04 11.52 5.57
C LEU A 131 7.90 12.58 6.25
N GLU A 132 9.16 12.76 5.84
CA GLU A 132 10.05 13.83 6.34
C GLU A 132 9.53 15.24 6.04
N ALA A 133 8.77 15.42 4.97
CA ALA A 133 8.12 16.69 4.65
C ALA A 133 6.94 17.02 5.60
N GLY A 134 6.50 16.06 6.43
CA GLY A 134 5.58 16.25 7.54
C GLY A 134 4.10 16.33 7.17
N GLU A 135 3.29 16.69 8.16
CA GLU A 135 1.87 16.92 7.97
C GLU A 135 1.64 18.03 6.94
N GLY A 136 0.74 17.77 5.97
CA GLY A 136 0.48 18.70 4.86
C GLY A 136 1.36 18.52 3.63
N ALA A 137 2.31 17.58 3.64
CA ALA A 137 3.04 17.16 2.44
C ALA A 137 2.09 16.59 1.37
N LEU A 138 1.01 15.95 1.81
CA LEU A 138 -0.06 15.47 0.96
C LEU A 138 -1.37 16.22 1.26
N ALA A 139 -2.25 16.26 0.25
CA ALA A 139 -3.59 16.82 0.37
C ALA A 139 -4.43 16.05 1.40
N PHE A 140 -5.40 16.71 2.00
CA PHE A 140 -6.26 16.14 3.04
C PHE A 140 -5.46 15.61 4.24
N ASP A 141 -5.85 14.47 4.78
CA ASP A 141 -5.16 13.69 5.80
C ASP A 141 -4.31 12.55 5.20
N HIS A 142 -3.95 12.64 3.91
CA HIS A 142 -3.27 11.55 3.21
C HIS A 142 -1.87 11.26 3.74
N SER A 143 -1.19 12.23 4.37
CA SER A 143 0.10 11.98 5.06
C SER A 143 -0.08 11.01 6.22
N ARG A 144 -1.15 11.17 7.02
CA ARG A 144 -1.50 10.25 8.10
C ARG A 144 -1.86 8.85 7.56
N ILE A 145 -2.65 8.79 6.48
CA ILE A 145 -3.02 7.51 5.85
C ILE A 145 -1.78 6.78 5.36
N LEU A 146 -0.81 7.48 4.78
CA LEU A 146 0.46 6.92 4.35
C LEU A 146 1.29 6.37 5.53
N ASP A 147 1.41 7.14 6.62
CA ASP A 147 2.11 6.72 7.82
C ASP A 147 1.49 5.46 8.43
N ASP A 148 0.16 5.44 8.58
CA ASP A 148 -0.58 4.25 9.04
C ASP A 148 -0.37 3.03 8.13
N ALA A 149 -0.29 3.24 6.81
CA ALA A 149 -0.04 2.17 5.86
C ALA A 149 1.37 1.59 5.99
N VAL A 150 2.38 2.44 6.14
CA VAL A 150 3.77 2.01 6.34
C VAL A 150 3.91 1.23 7.64
N ARG A 151 3.37 1.76 8.75
CA ARG A 151 3.35 1.07 10.04
C ARG A 151 2.65 -0.28 9.96
N ARG A 152 1.45 -0.33 9.32
CA ARG A 152 0.72 -1.58 9.14
C ARG A 152 1.48 -2.59 8.28
N THR A 153 2.19 -2.11 7.26
CA THR A 153 3.02 -2.98 6.41
C THR A 153 4.18 -3.57 7.20
N SER A 154 4.85 -2.76 8.02
CA SER A 154 5.92 -3.21 8.93
C SER A 154 5.45 -4.30 9.89
N GLU A 155 4.29 -4.10 10.54
CA GLU A 155 3.68 -5.11 11.43
C GLU A 155 3.35 -6.42 10.68
N LEU A 156 2.84 -6.30 9.46
CA LEU A 156 2.47 -7.47 8.65
C LEU A 156 3.70 -8.25 8.18
N VAL A 157 4.78 -7.61 7.78
CA VAL A 157 6.02 -8.33 7.40
C VAL A 157 6.67 -9.03 8.58
N GLU A 158 6.52 -8.50 9.80
CA GLU A 158 6.97 -9.15 11.02
C GLU A 158 6.23 -10.46 11.29
N SER A 159 4.90 -10.45 11.12
CA SER A 159 4.01 -11.55 11.46
C SER A 159 3.60 -12.45 10.30
N THR A 160 3.95 -12.10 9.06
CA THR A 160 3.57 -12.81 7.83
C THR A 160 4.69 -12.78 6.80
N ALA A 161 4.52 -13.48 5.69
CA ALA A 161 5.44 -13.42 4.56
C ALA A 161 5.16 -12.26 3.57
N LEU A 162 4.49 -11.19 3.99
CA LEU A 162 4.12 -10.07 3.12
C LEU A 162 5.34 -9.45 2.39
N GLY A 163 6.54 -9.53 2.97
CA GLY A 163 7.77 -9.08 2.33
C GLY A 163 7.99 -9.67 0.93
N VAL A 164 7.54 -10.91 0.71
CA VAL A 164 7.64 -11.58 -0.60
C VAL A 164 6.75 -10.91 -1.66
N ALA A 165 5.63 -10.28 -1.27
CA ALA A 165 4.76 -9.56 -2.20
C ALA A 165 5.40 -8.31 -2.82
N PHE A 166 6.51 -7.81 -2.26
CA PHE A 166 7.33 -6.76 -2.84
C PHE A 166 8.30 -7.25 -3.90
N CYS A 167 8.53 -8.58 -3.97
CA CYS A 167 9.51 -9.16 -4.85
C CYS A 167 8.93 -9.43 -6.25
N PRO A 168 9.71 -9.27 -7.33
CA PRO A 168 9.32 -9.79 -8.63
C PRO A 168 9.22 -11.32 -8.59
N GLN A 169 8.69 -11.92 -9.63
CA GLN A 169 8.56 -13.39 -9.73
C GLN A 169 9.88 -14.12 -9.44
N TRP A 170 11.00 -13.54 -9.89
CA TRP A 170 12.36 -14.00 -9.65
C TRP A 170 13.09 -12.95 -8.84
N PHE A 171 13.66 -13.33 -7.72
CA PHE A 171 14.36 -12.41 -6.82
C PHE A 171 15.48 -13.12 -6.07
N THR A 172 16.38 -12.35 -5.48
CA THR A 172 17.47 -12.85 -4.64
C THR A 172 17.16 -12.64 -3.16
N VAL A 173 17.79 -13.43 -2.28
CA VAL A 173 17.70 -13.23 -0.82
C VAL A 173 18.11 -11.80 -0.42
N PRO A 174 19.20 -11.21 -0.98
CA PRO A 174 19.53 -9.80 -0.72
C PRO A 174 18.43 -8.81 -1.13
N TYR A 175 17.69 -9.07 -2.21
CA TYR A 175 16.55 -8.22 -2.59
C TYR A 175 15.47 -8.25 -1.51
N LEU A 176 15.04 -9.44 -1.07
CA LEU A 176 14.05 -9.59 -0.01
C LEU A 176 14.55 -8.95 1.31
N ARG A 177 15.83 -9.12 1.66
CA ARG A 177 16.44 -8.47 2.83
C ARG A 177 16.30 -6.95 2.77
N ARG A 178 16.49 -6.34 1.58
CA ARG A 178 16.28 -4.89 1.38
C ARG A 178 14.83 -4.46 1.64
N VAL A 179 13.86 -5.29 1.28
CA VAL A 179 12.44 -5.02 1.61
C VAL A 179 12.25 -4.87 3.11
N TYR A 180 12.75 -5.83 3.90
CA TYR A 180 12.63 -5.80 5.36
C TYR A 180 13.39 -4.62 5.98
N GLU A 181 14.63 -4.37 5.54
CA GLU A 181 15.41 -3.23 6.02
C GLU A 181 14.72 -1.89 5.78
N ASN A 182 14.07 -1.71 4.63
CA ASN A 182 13.32 -0.49 4.35
C ASN A 182 12.05 -0.36 5.20
N LEU A 183 11.30 -1.45 5.38
CA LEU A 183 10.05 -1.42 6.13
C LEU A 183 10.27 -1.23 7.63
N TRP A 184 11.41 -1.67 8.15
CA TRP A 184 11.79 -1.49 9.56
C TRP A 184 12.70 -0.28 9.79
N ASP A 185 12.87 0.57 8.78
CA ASP A 185 13.75 1.75 8.83
C ASP A 185 15.17 1.42 9.30
N LEU A 186 15.70 0.28 8.85
CA LEU A 186 17.03 -0.20 9.21
C LEU A 186 18.08 0.23 8.17
N PRO A 187 19.31 0.48 8.61
CA PRO A 187 20.41 0.73 7.68
C PRO A 187 20.61 -0.43 6.70
N ARG A 188 21.10 -0.11 5.52
CA ARG A 188 21.44 -1.12 4.51
C ARG A 188 22.42 -2.14 5.07
N ASP A 189 22.17 -3.42 4.78
CA ASP A 189 23.00 -4.56 5.21
C ASP A 189 23.13 -4.72 6.74
N SER A 190 22.18 -4.15 7.50
CA SER A 190 22.13 -4.28 8.97
C SER A 190 21.57 -5.64 9.43
N LEU A 191 20.68 -6.25 8.65
CA LEU A 191 20.20 -7.59 8.94
C LEU A 191 21.29 -8.63 8.62
N ASP A 192 21.58 -9.53 9.58
CA ASP A 192 22.57 -10.60 9.38
C ASP A 192 22.19 -11.48 8.19
N ALA A 193 23.07 -11.54 7.20
CA ALA A 193 22.79 -12.23 5.94
C ALA A 193 22.58 -13.74 6.10
N GLY A 194 23.31 -14.38 7.02
CA GLY A 194 23.24 -15.83 7.26
C GLY A 194 21.93 -16.21 7.94
N ASN A 195 21.59 -15.50 9.01
CA ASN A 195 20.33 -15.73 9.74
C ASN A 195 19.12 -15.42 8.87
N PHE A 196 19.16 -14.32 8.10
CA PHE A 196 18.08 -13.95 7.20
C PHE A 196 17.91 -15.01 6.10
N HIS A 197 18.98 -15.45 5.46
CA HIS A 197 18.96 -16.52 4.46
C HIS A 197 18.35 -17.80 5.03
N HIS A 198 18.78 -18.24 6.22
CA HIS A 198 18.25 -19.45 6.85
C HIS A 198 16.74 -19.36 7.08
N ARG A 199 16.24 -18.23 7.54
CA ARG A 199 14.81 -17.99 7.77
C ARG A 199 14.02 -17.98 6.47
N VAL A 200 14.53 -17.30 5.43
CA VAL A 200 13.90 -17.24 4.10
C VAL A 200 13.77 -18.63 3.49
N MET A 201 14.82 -19.47 3.60
CA MET A 201 14.78 -20.86 3.12
C MET A 201 13.77 -21.74 3.88
N GLY A 202 13.35 -21.34 5.07
CA GLY A 202 12.27 -21.95 5.83
C GLY A 202 10.86 -21.65 5.28
N MET A 203 10.70 -20.65 4.40
CA MET A 203 9.41 -20.28 3.78
C MET A 203 9.03 -21.19 2.60
N THR A 204 9.19 -22.50 2.74
CA THR A 204 9.10 -23.49 1.67
C THR A 204 7.72 -23.59 0.97
N GLY A 205 6.69 -22.96 1.53
CA GLY A 205 5.35 -22.95 0.95
C GLY A 205 5.11 -21.87 -0.09
N LEU A 206 5.92 -20.79 -0.10
CA LEU A 206 5.73 -19.58 -0.92
C LEU A 206 6.87 -19.37 -1.93
N ILE A 207 8.06 -19.83 -1.60
CA ILE A 207 9.25 -19.63 -2.40
C ILE A 207 9.94 -20.97 -2.67
N GLU A 208 10.62 -21.06 -3.80
CA GLU A 208 11.45 -22.20 -4.17
C GLU A 208 12.80 -21.73 -4.75
N PRO A 209 13.89 -22.43 -4.47
CA PRO A 209 15.16 -22.18 -5.11
C PRO A 209 15.08 -22.56 -6.61
N VAL A 210 15.61 -21.71 -7.47
CA VAL A 210 15.59 -21.92 -8.94
C VAL A 210 16.99 -22.15 -9.48
N SER A 211 17.97 -21.38 -9.00
CA SER A 211 19.37 -21.47 -9.37
C SER A 211 20.25 -20.93 -8.23
N ASP A 212 21.58 -20.93 -8.42
CA ASP A 212 22.51 -20.44 -7.41
C ASP A 212 22.18 -18.99 -6.95
N GLY A 213 21.50 -18.89 -5.82
CA GLY A 213 21.15 -17.62 -5.17
C GLY A 213 19.86 -16.95 -5.64
N GLU A 214 19.14 -17.53 -6.62
CA GLU A 214 17.84 -17.03 -7.05
C GLU A 214 16.69 -17.83 -6.44
N LEU A 215 15.66 -17.12 -6.03
CA LEU A 215 14.40 -17.64 -5.52
C LEU A 215 13.27 -17.25 -6.45
N ALA A 216 12.27 -18.13 -6.58
CA ALA A 216 11.03 -17.80 -7.25
C ALA A 216 9.87 -17.83 -6.25
N MET A 217 8.89 -16.96 -6.46
CA MET A 217 7.57 -17.20 -5.90
C MET A 217 6.97 -18.43 -6.58
N LYS A 218 6.45 -19.36 -5.79
CA LYS A 218 5.70 -20.49 -6.36
C LYS A 218 4.49 -19.95 -7.10
N ALA A 219 4.33 -20.37 -8.34
CA ALA A 219 3.15 -20.05 -9.14
C ALA A 219 1.92 -20.72 -8.51
N GLU A 220 1.20 -19.98 -7.69
CA GLU A 220 -0.13 -20.33 -7.24
C GLU A 220 -1.06 -19.15 -7.47
N GLU A 221 -2.32 -19.49 -7.83
CA GLU A 221 -3.38 -18.51 -8.10
C GLU A 221 -3.45 -17.43 -7.02
N ASP A 222 -3.53 -16.17 -7.44
CA ASP A 222 -3.46 -14.93 -6.63
C ASP A 222 -4.27 -14.93 -5.31
N ARG A 223 -5.31 -15.76 -5.20
CA ARG A 223 -6.12 -15.93 -3.98
C ARG A 223 -5.47 -16.80 -2.89
N ALA A 224 -4.40 -17.52 -3.19
CA ALA A 224 -3.72 -18.38 -2.23
C ALA A 224 -2.73 -17.58 -1.37
N ILE A 225 -2.19 -16.47 -1.87
CA ILE A 225 -1.25 -15.61 -1.15
C ILE A 225 -1.92 -15.02 0.09
N GLU A 226 -3.14 -14.49 -0.02
CA GLU A 226 -3.87 -13.91 1.13
C GLU A 226 -4.12 -14.93 2.26
N ARG A 227 -4.45 -16.18 1.92
CA ARG A 227 -4.68 -17.23 2.93
C ARG A 227 -3.39 -17.75 3.55
N ARG A 228 -2.27 -17.77 2.81
CA ARG A 228 -0.98 -18.29 3.27
C ARG A 228 -0.16 -17.25 4.04
N LEU A 229 -0.33 -15.95 3.77
CA LEU A 229 0.32 -14.88 4.52
C LEU A 229 0.00 -14.95 6.03
N GLY A 230 -1.18 -15.45 6.43
CA GLY A 230 -1.55 -15.66 7.82
C GLY A 230 -1.03 -16.95 8.48
N MET A 231 -0.38 -17.85 7.71
CA MET A 231 0.06 -19.18 8.20
C MET A 231 1.58 -19.36 8.24
N MET A 232 2.35 -18.33 7.91
CA MET A 232 3.81 -18.42 7.79
C MET A 232 4.53 -18.08 9.09
N PRO A 233 5.72 -18.70 9.36
CA PRO A 233 6.53 -18.35 10.51
C PRO A 233 7.02 -16.91 10.41
N THR A 234 6.94 -16.20 11.53
CA THR A 234 7.39 -14.83 11.69
C THR A 234 8.90 -14.69 11.48
N ILE A 235 9.32 -13.61 10.84
CA ILE A 235 10.70 -13.13 10.88
C ILE A 235 10.76 -12.14 12.04
N ASP A 236 11.35 -12.53 13.19
CA ASP A 236 11.48 -11.63 14.35
C ASP A 236 12.43 -10.46 14.03
N GLU A 237 12.09 -9.28 14.53
CA GLU A 237 13.04 -8.16 14.57
C GLU A 237 14.37 -8.61 15.22
N PRO A 238 15.50 -8.05 14.77
CA PRO A 238 16.76 -8.24 15.48
C PRO A 238 16.59 -7.67 16.89
N GLY A 239 16.51 -8.59 17.88
CA GLY A 239 16.11 -8.34 19.25
C GLY A 239 16.70 -7.06 19.82
N GLY A 240 15.84 -6.17 20.30
CA GLY A 240 16.23 -5.10 21.17
C GLY A 240 16.98 -5.69 22.37
N ARG A 241 18.29 -5.39 22.43
CA ARG A 241 19.08 -5.72 23.62
C ARG A 241 18.59 -4.80 24.72
N GLY A 242 18.00 -5.41 25.77
CA GLY A 242 17.81 -4.78 27.05
C GLY A 242 19.13 -4.39 27.72
#